data_caba67487ba2804ee8991206d97724c5
#
_entry.id   caba67487ba2804ee8991206d97724c5
#
_cell.length_a   1.000
_cell.length_b   1.000
_cell.length_c   1.000
_cell.angle_alpha   90.00
_cell.angle_beta   90.00
_cell.angle_gamma   90.00
#
_symmetry.space_group_name_H-M   'P 1'
#
loop_
_entity.id
_entity.type
_entity.pdbx_description
1 polymer ?
#
loop_
_entity_poly.entity_id
_entity_poly.type
_entity_poly.pdbx_seq_one_letter_code
_entity_poly.pdbx_strand_id
1 'polypeptide(L)'
;MQIDLVSLIVDEYDPAIAFFTDVLGFDLVEDYPSTTNDGRPKRWVVVRPPGAQTGILLARADGEHQRAAIGDQVAGRVGFFLRVDDFEAAHQRMVGAGVTFVGEPRTEAYGRVAVFLDIAGNRWDLLGAA
;
A
#
# COMPACT_ATOMS: atom_id res chain seq x y z
N MET A 1 -15.35 -17.66 2.61
CA MET A 1 -15.33 -16.58 1.61
C MET A 1 -14.48 -15.43 2.16
N GLN A 2 -13.56 -14.88 1.35
CA GLN A 2 -12.72 -13.75 1.73
C GLN A 2 -12.24 -13.04 0.48
N ILE A 3 -11.86 -11.77 0.62
CA ILE A 3 -11.14 -11.08 -0.44
C ILE A 3 -9.69 -11.53 -0.34
N ASP A 4 -9.19 -12.16 -1.36
CA ASP A 4 -7.83 -12.70 -1.40
C ASP A 4 -6.81 -11.60 -1.66
N LEU A 5 -7.04 -10.83 -2.72
CA LEU A 5 -6.16 -9.77 -3.18
C LEU A 5 -6.97 -8.54 -3.62
N VAL A 6 -6.37 -7.38 -3.45
CA VAL A 6 -6.77 -6.15 -4.14
C VAL A 6 -5.59 -5.66 -4.95
N SER A 7 -5.83 -5.10 -6.13
CA SER A 7 -4.77 -4.58 -6.99
C SER A 7 -4.42 -3.15 -6.65
N LEU A 8 -3.14 -2.84 -6.63
CA LEU A 8 -2.62 -1.48 -6.49
C LEU A 8 -1.70 -1.22 -7.68
N ILE A 9 -2.04 -0.22 -8.47
CA ILE A 9 -1.26 0.14 -9.65
C ILE A 9 -0.04 0.93 -9.20
N VAL A 10 1.13 0.49 -9.65
CA VAL A 10 2.42 1.11 -9.32
C VAL A 10 3.20 1.43 -10.60
N ASP A 11 4.18 2.31 -10.48
CA ASP A 11 5.07 2.65 -11.60
C ASP A 11 6.04 1.51 -11.90
N GLU A 12 6.75 1.02 -10.88
CA GLU A 12 7.72 -0.07 -11.00
C GLU A 12 7.63 -1.01 -9.80
N TYR A 13 7.97 -2.30 -10.04
CA TYR A 13 7.87 -3.34 -9.02
C TYR A 13 8.84 -3.14 -7.85
N ASP A 14 10.13 -3.00 -8.13
CA ASP A 14 11.15 -3.04 -7.08
C ASP A 14 11.06 -1.88 -6.09
N PRO A 15 10.87 -0.62 -6.50
CA PRO A 15 10.63 0.45 -5.55
C PRO A 15 9.35 0.25 -4.73
N ALA A 16 8.30 -0.30 -5.34
CA ALA A 16 7.04 -0.58 -4.63
C ALA A 16 7.24 -1.69 -3.60
N ILE A 17 7.93 -2.77 -3.95
CA ILE A 17 8.27 -3.85 -3.01
C ILE A 17 9.05 -3.26 -1.83
N ALA A 18 10.08 -2.46 -2.09
CA ALA A 18 10.89 -1.87 -1.03
C ALA A 18 10.05 -1.00 -0.09
N PHE A 19 9.14 -0.20 -0.62
CA PHE A 19 8.25 0.61 0.20
C PHE A 19 7.40 -0.24 1.13
N PHE A 20 6.71 -1.24 0.58
CA PHE A 20 5.81 -2.06 1.39
C PHE A 20 6.55 -2.96 2.38
N THR A 21 7.70 -3.50 2.01
CA THR A 21 8.46 -4.40 2.89
C THR A 21 9.36 -3.65 3.87
N ASP A 22 10.18 -2.73 3.39
CA ASP A 22 11.19 -2.05 4.22
C ASP A 22 10.58 -0.91 5.04
N VAL A 23 9.63 -0.18 4.48
CA VAL A 23 9.04 1.00 5.13
C VAL A 23 7.80 0.61 5.94
N LEU A 24 6.85 -0.10 5.36
CA LEU A 24 5.62 -0.47 6.07
C LEU A 24 5.74 -1.79 6.85
N GLY A 25 6.74 -2.61 6.56
CA GLY A 25 6.93 -3.87 7.27
C GLY A 25 6.04 -5.01 6.80
N PHE A 26 5.52 -4.93 5.57
CA PHE A 26 4.75 -6.02 4.97
C PHE A 26 5.67 -7.18 4.58
N ASP A 27 5.11 -8.37 4.48
CA ASP A 27 5.80 -9.53 3.92
C ASP A 27 5.68 -9.54 2.40
N LEU A 28 6.76 -9.90 1.71
CA LEU A 28 6.72 -10.24 0.29
C LEU A 28 6.26 -11.70 0.18
N VAL A 29 5.02 -11.93 -0.21
CA VAL A 29 4.40 -13.26 -0.19
C VAL A 29 4.69 -14.03 -1.47
N GLU A 30 4.60 -13.36 -2.61
CA GLU A 30 4.84 -13.94 -3.93
C GLU A 30 5.57 -12.94 -4.81
N ASP A 31 6.51 -13.44 -5.59
CA ASP A 31 7.22 -12.65 -6.60
C ASP A 31 7.79 -13.61 -7.64
N TYR A 32 7.11 -13.72 -8.78
CA TYR A 32 7.57 -14.60 -9.84
C TYR A 32 7.20 -14.05 -11.23
N PRO A 33 7.95 -14.46 -12.26
CA PRO A 33 7.66 -14.04 -13.64
C PRO A 33 6.29 -14.50 -14.11
N SER A 34 5.64 -13.64 -14.88
CA SER A 34 4.34 -13.91 -15.50
C SER A 34 4.32 -13.23 -16.87
N THR A 35 3.18 -13.27 -17.55
CA THR A 35 2.98 -12.61 -18.83
C THR A 35 1.63 -11.92 -18.88
N THR A 36 1.56 -10.83 -19.66
CA THR A 36 0.29 -10.20 -20.02
C THR A 36 -0.52 -11.11 -20.93
N ASN A 37 -1.78 -10.76 -21.17
CA ASN A 37 -2.64 -11.57 -22.06
C ASN A 37 -2.10 -11.64 -23.50
N ASP A 38 -1.33 -10.63 -23.93
CA ASP A 38 -0.70 -10.57 -25.23
C ASP A 38 0.78 -11.02 -25.22
N GLY A 39 1.23 -11.67 -24.14
CA GLY A 39 2.51 -12.36 -24.07
C GLY A 39 3.71 -11.52 -23.66
N ARG A 40 3.51 -10.26 -23.23
CA ARG A 40 4.61 -9.43 -22.76
C ARG A 40 5.03 -9.81 -21.33
N PRO A 41 6.33 -9.68 -20.97
CA PRO A 41 6.77 -10.00 -19.60
C PRO A 41 6.15 -9.09 -18.56
N LYS A 42 5.75 -9.68 -17.42
CA LYS A 42 5.38 -8.99 -16.20
C LYS A 42 5.77 -9.83 -14.99
N ARG A 43 5.50 -9.32 -13.80
CA ARG A 43 5.71 -10.06 -12.56
C ARG A 43 4.39 -10.17 -11.81
N TRP A 44 4.25 -11.27 -11.10
CA TRP A 44 3.18 -11.47 -10.13
C TRP A 44 3.76 -11.20 -8.76
N VAL A 45 3.41 -10.06 -8.18
CA VAL A 45 4.00 -9.60 -6.92
C VAL A 45 2.89 -9.35 -5.91
N VAL A 46 2.96 -10.05 -4.78
CA VAL A 46 1.99 -9.91 -3.70
C VAL A 46 2.71 -9.55 -2.41
N VAL A 47 2.26 -8.48 -1.77
CA VAL A 47 2.68 -8.06 -0.43
C VAL A 47 1.49 -8.14 0.52
N ARG A 48 1.75 -8.39 1.81
CA ARG A 48 0.69 -8.55 2.78
C ARG A 48 1.19 -8.16 4.17
N PRO A 49 0.38 -7.43 4.98
CA PRO A 49 0.75 -7.20 6.37
C PRO A 49 0.94 -8.53 7.11
N PRO A 50 1.92 -8.63 8.04
CA PRO A 50 2.11 -9.84 8.82
C PRO A 50 0.82 -10.27 9.54
N GLY A 51 0.46 -11.54 9.39
CA GLY A 51 -0.73 -12.12 10.01
C GLY A 51 -2.06 -11.80 9.32
N ALA A 52 -2.07 -10.96 8.28
CA ALA A 52 -3.29 -10.64 7.54
C ALA A 52 -3.64 -11.74 6.52
N GLN A 53 -4.91 -11.80 6.14
CA GLN A 53 -5.38 -12.76 5.13
C GLN A 53 -5.42 -12.13 3.74
N THR A 54 -5.85 -10.87 3.64
CA THR A 54 -5.94 -10.16 2.37
C THR A 54 -4.59 -9.53 2.02
N GLY A 55 -4.12 -9.80 0.81
CA GLY A 55 -2.90 -9.22 0.28
C GLY A 55 -3.17 -8.15 -0.77
N ILE A 56 -2.08 -7.54 -1.23
CA ILE A 56 -2.10 -6.53 -2.29
C ILE A 56 -1.26 -7.04 -3.44
N LEU A 57 -1.87 -7.08 -4.62
CA LEU A 57 -1.16 -7.33 -5.87
C LEU A 57 -0.57 -6.01 -6.36
N LEU A 58 0.76 -5.93 -6.43
CA LEU A 58 1.43 -4.77 -7.00
C LEU A 58 1.43 -4.93 -8.52
N ALA A 59 0.61 -4.12 -9.20
CA ALA A 59 0.42 -4.19 -10.64
C ALA A 59 1.16 -3.03 -11.31
N ARG A 60 2.21 -3.32 -12.06
CA ARG A 60 2.90 -2.28 -12.82
C ARG A 60 1.96 -1.75 -13.92
N ALA A 61 1.85 -0.43 -13.99
CA ALA A 61 1.00 0.23 -14.97
C ALA A 61 1.36 -0.20 -16.40
N ASP A 62 0.34 -0.56 -17.17
CA ASP A 62 0.47 -0.98 -18.56
C ASP A 62 -0.36 -0.02 -19.43
N GLY A 63 0.34 0.87 -20.11
CA GLY A 63 -0.27 1.89 -20.96
C GLY A 63 -0.67 3.16 -20.23
N GLU A 64 -1.07 4.16 -21.01
CA GLU A 64 -1.33 5.51 -20.47
C GLU A 64 -2.52 5.57 -19.53
N HIS A 65 -3.56 4.81 -19.80
CA HIS A 65 -4.75 4.78 -18.95
C HIS A 65 -4.41 4.29 -17.54
N GLN A 66 -3.61 3.24 -17.43
CA GLN A 66 -3.18 2.75 -16.13
C GLN A 66 -2.16 3.67 -15.47
N ARG A 67 -1.23 4.24 -16.24
CA ARG A 67 -0.27 5.22 -15.69
C ARG A 67 -0.98 6.44 -15.11
N ALA A 68 -2.06 6.89 -15.73
CA ALA A 68 -2.85 8.01 -15.23
C ALA A 68 -3.53 7.69 -13.89
N ALA A 69 -3.75 6.41 -13.59
CA ALA A 69 -4.37 6.00 -12.33
C ALA A 69 -3.37 5.88 -11.18
N ILE A 70 -2.06 5.91 -11.45
CA ILE A 70 -1.04 5.85 -10.39
C ILE A 70 -1.25 7.01 -9.41
N GLY A 71 -1.45 6.69 -8.12
CA GLY A 71 -1.71 7.68 -7.09
C GLY A 71 -3.12 8.26 -7.08
N ASP A 72 -3.95 7.88 -8.04
CA ASP A 72 -5.33 8.37 -8.19
C ASP A 72 -6.32 7.22 -8.41
N GLN A 73 -5.98 6.04 -7.93
CA GLN A 73 -6.77 4.83 -8.16
C GLN A 73 -8.16 4.90 -7.53
N VAL A 74 -8.31 5.67 -6.46
CA VAL A 74 -9.57 5.85 -5.73
C VAL A 74 -10.05 7.29 -5.80
N ALA A 75 -9.64 8.03 -6.83
CA ALA A 75 -10.08 9.39 -7.13
C ALA A 75 -9.91 10.36 -5.95
N GLY A 76 -8.76 10.30 -5.27
CA GLY A 76 -8.42 11.21 -4.17
C GLY A 76 -9.00 10.83 -2.81
N ARG A 77 -9.76 9.73 -2.73
CA ARG A 77 -10.25 9.21 -1.46
C ARG A 77 -9.17 8.40 -0.75
N VAL A 78 -9.32 8.21 0.56
CA VAL A 78 -8.56 7.19 1.28
C VAL A 78 -9.01 5.83 0.74
N GLY A 79 -8.07 5.09 0.15
CA GLY A 79 -8.35 3.82 -0.50
C GLY A 79 -8.05 2.60 0.35
N PHE A 80 -7.21 2.77 1.37
CA PHE A 80 -6.71 1.66 2.18
C PHE A 80 -6.67 2.10 3.65
N PHE A 81 -6.95 1.16 4.54
CA PHE A 81 -7.03 1.40 5.97
C PHE A 81 -6.14 0.37 6.66
N LEU A 82 -5.01 0.80 7.18
CA LEU A 82 -4.01 -0.07 7.81
C LEU A 82 -4.12 0.05 9.32
N ARG A 83 -4.58 -1.01 9.97
CA ARG A 83 -4.65 -1.06 11.43
C ARG A 83 -3.36 -1.66 11.99
N VAL A 84 -2.80 -0.97 13.00
CA VAL A 84 -1.60 -1.41 13.70
C VAL A 84 -1.90 -1.54 15.20
N ASP A 85 -1.09 -2.35 15.89
CA ASP A 85 -1.26 -2.58 17.32
C ASP A 85 -0.81 -1.38 18.16
N ASP A 86 0.29 -0.74 17.77
CA ASP A 86 0.85 0.44 18.45
C ASP A 86 0.94 1.59 17.44
N PHE A 87 -0.07 2.47 17.49
CA PHE A 87 -0.15 3.60 16.56
C PHE A 87 1.06 4.53 16.67
N GLU A 88 1.44 4.92 17.89
CA GLU A 88 2.52 5.89 18.07
C GLU A 88 3.86 5.34 17.58
N ALA A 89 4.15 4.09 17.87
CA ALA A 89 5.39 3.45 17.40
C ALA A 89 5.41 3.32 15.89
N ALA A 90 4.30 2.91 15.27
CA ALA A 90 4.21 2.81 13.82
C ALA A 90 4.33 4.17 13.14
N HIS A 91 3.65 5.19 13.67
CA HIS A 91 3.72 6.56 13.16
C HIS A 91 5.15 7.09 13.21
N GLN A 92 5.82 6.97 14.37
CA GLN A 92 7.19 7.43 14.52
C GLN A 92 8.16 6.72 13.58
N ARG A 93 8.03 5.41 13.44
CA ARG A 93 8.86 4.62 12.52
C ARG A 93 8.66 5.07 11.08
N MET A 94 7.42 5.30 10.67
CA MET A 94 7.10 5.72 9.30
C MET A 94 7.59 7.14 9.01
N VAL A 95 7.45 8.07 9.96
CA VAL A 95 8.02 9.42 9.83
C VAL A 95 9.54 9.32 9.66
N GLY A 96 10.20 8.53 10.50
CA GLY A 96 11.65 8.32 10.42
C GLY A 96 12.11 7.68 9.12
N ALA A 97 11.27 6.89 8.48
CA ALA A 97 11.53 6.28 7.17
C ALA A 97 11.20 7.19 5.98
N GLY A 98 10.73 8.42 6.24
CA GLY A 98 10.46 9.39 5.20
C GLY A 98 9.07 9.31 4.58
N VAL A 99 8.14 8.61 5.20
CA VAL A 99 6.75 8.55 4.71
C VAL A 99 6.11 9.94 4.81
N THR A 100 5.42 10.34 3.76
CA THR A 100 4.67 11.59 3.74
C THR A 100 3.33 11.41 4.43
N PHE A 101 3.09 12.18 5.49
CA PHE A 101 1.80 12.27 6.15
C PHE A 101 1.05 13.53 5.71
N VAL A 102 -0.25 13.41 5.53
CA VAL A 102 -1.13 14.53 5.18
C VAL A 102 -1.78 15.01 6.47
N GLY A 103 -1.21 16.06 7.06
CA GLY A 103 -1.66 16.59 8.35
C GLY A 103 -1.15 15.81 9.55
N GLU A 104 -1.60 16.22 10.72
CA GLU A 104 -1.20 15.64 12.01
C GLU A 104 -2.12 14.48 12.38
N PRO A 105 -1.61 13.51 13.20
CA PRO A 105 -2.49 12.51 13.78
C PRO A 105 -3.63 13.14 14.56
N ARG A 106 -4.80 12.53 14.45
CA ARG A 106 -5.99 12.98 15.18
C ARG A 106 -6.62 11.83 15.96
N THR A 107 -7.36 12.19 17.00
CA THR A 107 -8.12 11.22 17.80
C THR A 107 -9.58 11.30 17.40
N GLU A 108 -10.14 10.16 17.04
CA GLU A 108 -11.55 10.00 16.70
C GLU A 108 -12.21 9.06 17.68
N ALA A 109 -13.55 8.92 17.60
CA ALA A 109 -14.28 8.02 18.48
C ALA A 109 -13.80 6.56 18.35
N TYR A 110 -13.33 6.18 17.17
CA TYR A 110 -12.85 4.82 16.86
C TYR A 110 -11.34 4.63 17.10
N GLY A 111 -10.61 5.65 17.55
CA GLY A 111 -9.19 5.55 17.84
C GLY A 111 -8.36 6.66 17.23
N ARG A 112 -7.05 6.40 17.12
CA ARG A 112 -6.09 7.31 16.48
C ARG A 112 -6.06 7.07 14.99
N VAL A 113 -5.92 8.13 14.20
CA VAL A 113 -5.81 8.02 12.75
C VAL A 113 -4.85 9.08 12.19
N ALA A 114 -4.07 8.70 11.19
CA ALA A 114 -3.24 9.62 10.41
C ALA A 114 -3.27 9.20 8.95
N VAL A 115 -3.37 10.17 8.05
CA VAL A 115 -3.37 9.90 6.61
C VAL A 115 -1.93 9.93 6.10
N PHE A 116 -1.52 8.88 5.39
CA PHE A 116 -0.21 8.86 4.73
C PHE A 116 -0.36 8.52 3.25
N LEU A 117 0.69 8.81 2.50
CA LEU A 117 0.76 8.49 1.08
C LEU A 117 1.65 7.28 0.87
N ASP A 118 1.22 6.34 0.04
CA ASP A 118 2.09 5.26 -0.40
C ASP A 118 3.06 5.75 -1.48
N ILE A 119 3.90 4.85 -1.98
CA ILE A 119 4.92 5.20 -2.97
C ILE A 119 4.31 5.74 -4.28
N ALA A 120 3.11 5.30 -4.61
CA ALA A 120 2.40 5.78 -5.79
C ALA A 120 1.68 7.11 -5.56
N GLY A 121 1.47 7.50 -4.30
CA GLY A 121 0.74 8.71 -3.91
C GLY A 121 -0.70 8.47 -3.50
N ASN A 122 -1.14 7.22 -3.35
CA ASN A 122 -2.47 6.93 -2.84
C ASN A 122 -2.57 7.23 -1.35
N ARG A 123 -3.77 7.62 -0.91
CA ARG A 123 -4.03 7.92 0.50
C ARG A 123 -4.42 6.68 1.27
N TRP A 124 -3.78 6.53 2.41
CA TRP A 124 -4.01 5.46 3.38
C TRP A 124 -4.35 6.08 4.73
N ASP A 125 -5.26 5.46 5.46
CA ASP A 125 -5.42 5.73 6.89
C ASP A 125 -4.58 4.74 7.69
N LEU A 126 -3.69 5.27 8.55
CA LEU A 126 -3.06 4.50 9.60
C LEU A 126 -3.97 4.55 10.82
N LEU A 127 -4.40 3.41 11.32
CA LEU A 127 -5.37 3.29 12.40
C LEU A 127 -4.79 2.54 13.59
N GLY A 128 -5.15 2.96 14.79
CA GLY A 128 -4.79 2.25 16.01
C GLY A 128 -5.69 2.65 17.16
N ALA A 129 -5.50 2.01 18.31
CA ALA A 129 -6.23 2.36 19.52
C ALA A 129 -5.85 3.78 19.98
N ALA A 130 -6.84 4.45 20.55
CA ALA A 130 -6.63 5.78 21.13
C ALA A 130 -5.74 5.72 22.37
#